data_f7ceb1e01ba586a6033325e0b8cc8914
#
_entry.id   f7ceb1e01ba586a6033325e0b8cc8914
#
_cell.length_a   1.000
_cell.length_b   1.000
_cell.length_c   1.000
_cell.angle_alpha   90.00
_cell.angle_beta   90.00
_cell.angle_gamma   90.00
#
_symmetry.space_group_name_H-M   'P 1'
#
loop_
_entity.id
_entity.type
_entity.pdbx_description
1 polymer ?
#
loop_
_entity_poly.entity_id
_entity_poly.type
_entity_poly.pdbx_seq_one_letter_code
_entity_poly.pdbx_strand_id
1 'polypeptide(L)'
;MSTTSLRYDDVNVGDQLPELAVPLTRTLIVSTAIASRDYQDVHHDPGLAQERGSPDIFMNILTTNGLVGRYVTDWAGPNALLKAVRIRLGAPNYPGDTMTITGAVTRKDAGEIEIGLKGSNHLGDHVIGTVVLALPDTPTGAAAKKKDKKSKKKDKKSQKKGRK
;
A
#
# COMPACT_ATOMS: atom_id res chain seq x y z
N MET A 1 -11.29 -1.55 -2.59
CA MET A 1 -10.17 -1.22 -3.50
C MET A 1 -10.70 -0.40 -4.66
N SER A 2 -10.08 0.72 -4.98
CA SER A 2 -10.45 1.50 -6.17
C SER A 2 -10.10 0.71 -7.43
N THR A 3 -11.00 0.68 -8.41
CA THR A 3 -10.73 0.10 -9.73
C THR A 3 -10.04 1.10 -10.67
N THR A 4 -9.96 2.36 -10.26
CA THR A 4 -9.37 3.45 -11.03
C THR A 4 -8.07 3.88 -10.38
N SER A 5 -6.99 3.98 -11.14
CA SER A 5 -5.73 4.53 -10.66
C SER A 5 -5.71 6.04 -10.76
N LEU A 6 -5.10 6.68 -9.78
CA LEU A 6 -4.70 8.07 -9.87
C LEU A 6 -3.67 8.25 -10.99
N ARG A 7 -3.64 9.44 -11.57
CA ARG A 7 -2.63 9.86 -12.55
C ARG A 7 -1.66 10.82 -11.90
N TYR A 8 -0.48 10.88 -12.44
CA TYR A 8 0.55 11.79 -11.92
C TYR A 8 0.07 13.24 -11.84
N ASP A 9 -0.62 13.73 -12.87
CA ASP A 9 -1.09 15.12 -12.94
C ASP A 9 -2.21 15.45 -11.94
N ASP A 10 -2.95 14.43 -11.48
CA ASP A 10 -4.07 14.59 -10.53
C ASP A 10 -3.63 14.73 -9.06
N VAL A 11 -2.35 14.49 -8.76
CA VAL A 11 -1.80 14.48 -7.40
C VAL A 11 -0.98 15.73 -7.14
N ASN A 12 -1.13 16.34 -5.97
CA ASN A 12 -0.36 17.52 -5.54
C ASN A 12 0.38 17.26 -4.24
N VAL A 13 1.47 17.98 -4.03
CA VAL A 13 2.14 18.02 -2.72
C VAL A 13 1.18 18.60 -1.68
N GLY A 14 1.05 17.92 -0.55
CA GLY A 14 0.10 18.25 0.52
C GLY A 14 -1.21 17.45 0.47
N ASP A 15 -1.50 16.72 -0.61
CA ASP A 15 -2.70 15.86 -0.68
C ASP A 15 -2.63 14.81 0.44
N GLN A 16 -3.73 14.73 1.21
CA GLN A 16 -3.87 13.78 2.31
C GLN A 16 -4.45 12.46 1.79
N LEU A 17 -3.88 11.36 2.25
CA LEU A 17 -4.45 10.04 2.00
C LEU A 17 -5.57 9.76 3.02
N PRO A 18 -6.64 9.05 2.62
CA PRO A 18 -7.67 8.60 3.56
C PRO A 18 -7.04 7.79 4.70
N GLU A 19 -7.52 8.03 5.92
CA GLU A 19 -7.07 7.28 7.09
C GLU A 19 -7.41 5.79 6.96
N LEU A 20 -6.48 4.92 7.40
CA LEU A 20 -6.69 3.48 7.48
C LEU A 20 -6.60 3.01 8.94
N ALA A 21 -7.73 2.64 9.52
CA ALA A 21 -7.79 1.97 10.81
C ALA A 21 -7.65 0.45 10.63
N VAL A 22 -6.71 -0.15 11.34
CA VAL A 22 -6.42 -1.59 11.31
C VAL A 22 -6.64 -2.16 12.71
N PRO A 23 -7.75 -2.90 12.94
CA PRO A 23 -7.94 -3.62 14.19
C PRO A 23 -6.85 -4.69 14.38
N LEU A 24 -6.12 -4.63 15.48
CA LEU A 24 -5.03 -5.54 15.80
C LEU A 24 -5.58 -6.80 16.46
N THR A 25 -6.16 -7.68 15.66
CA THR A 25 -6.65 -8.96 16.18
C THR A 25 -5.49 -9.95 16.37
N ARG A 26 -5.61 -10.85 17.34
CA ARG A 26 -4.66 -11.96 17.51
C ARG A 26 -4.52 -12.79 16.24
N THR A 27 -5.64 -13.06 15.56
CA THR A 27 -5.64 -13.76 14.26
C THR A 27 -4.83 -13.02 13.20
N LEU A 28 -4.97 -11.69 13.09
CA LEU A 28 -4.18 -10.89 12.14
C LEU A 28 -2.68 -11.06 12.42
N ILE A 29 -2.26 -10.86 13.66
CA ILE A 29 -0.84 -10.91 14.07
C ILE A 29 -0.25 -12.29 13.75
N VAL A 30 -0.90 -13.36 14.20
CA VAL A 30 -0.41 -14.73 14.00
C VAL A 30 -0.43 -15.11 12.51
N SER A 31 -1.54 -14.89 11.81
CA SER A 31 -1.67 -15.30 10.41
C SER A 31 -0.69 -14.60 9.49
N THR A 32 -0.43 -13.31 9.73
CA THR A 32 0.51 -12.55 8.90
C THR A 32 1.97 -12.83 9.23
N ALA A 33 2.29 -13.18 10.47
CA ALA A 33 3.60 -13.72 10.82
C ALA A 33 3.88 -15.02 10.07
N ILE A 34 2.95 -15.97 10.11
CA ILE A 34 3.04 -17.24 9.38
C ILE A 34 3.12 -17.02 7.86
N ALA A 35 2.27 -16.17 7.31
CA ALA A 35 2.25 -15.86 5.87
C ALA A 35 3.56 -15.22 5.39
N SER A 36 4.23 -14.45 6.22
CA SER A 36 5.53 -13.84 5.94
C SER A 36 6.72 -14.74 6.31
N ARG A 37 6.47 -15.96 6.78
CA ARG A 37 7.47 -16.94 7.24
C ARG A 37 8.34 -16.44 8.40
N ASP A 38 7.78 -15.59 9.23
CA ASP A 38 8.40 -15.13 10.45
C ASP A 38 7.90 -16.00 11.62
N TYR A 39 8.65 -17.05 11.92
CA TYR A 39 8.28 -18.06 12.91
C TYR A 39 8.84 -17.75 14.30
N GLN A 40 9.21 -16.49 14.58
CA GLN A 40 9.63 -16.12 15.93
C GLN A 40 8.46 -16.22 16.92
N ASP A 41 8.73 -16.81 18.06
CA ASP A 41 7.75 -17.11 19.13
C ASP A 41 6.94 -15.89 19.54
N VAL A 42 7.59 -14.74 19.62
CA VAL A 42 6.98 -13.47 20.05
C VAL A 42 5.83 -12.98 19.14
N HIS A 43 5.64 -13.61 17.98
CA HIS A 43 4.57 -13.27 17.05
C HIS A 43 3.40 -14.25 17.05
N HIS A 44 3.51 -15.39 17.76
CA HIS A 44 2.46 -16.42 17.74
C HIS A 44 2.24 -17.16 19.06
N ASP A 45 3.21 -17.17 19.99
CA ASP A 45 3.08 -17.83 21.29
C ASP A 45 3.13 -16.80 22.43
N PRO A 46 2.00 -16.56 23.12
CA PRO A 46 1.97 -15.58 24.22
C PRO A 46 2.86 -15.96 25.40
N GLY A 47 2.99 -17.27 25.73
CA GLY A 47 3.82 -17.74 26.82
C GLY A 47 5.29 -17.45 26.57
N LEU A 48 5.79 -17.83 25.40
CA LEU A 48 7.16 -17.58 25.00
C LEU A 48 7.43 -16.07 24.79
N ALA A 49 6.45 -15.30 24.34
CA ALA A 49 6.56 -13.83 24.26
C ALA A 49 6.78 -13.23 25.67
N GLN A 50 6.02 -13.70 26.67
CA GLN A 50 6.15 -13.26 28.07
C GLN A 50 7.49 -13.66 28.68
N GLU A 51 7.97 -14.86 28.43
CA GLU A 51 9.31 -15.30 28.85
C GLU A 51 10.42 -14.38 28.30
N ARG A 52 10.20 -13.78 27.12
CA ARG A 52 11.12 -12.82 26.50
C ARG A 52 10.88 -11.37 26.92
N GLY A 53 9.98 -11.13 27.89
CA GLY A 53 9.71 -9.80 28.47
C GLY A 53 8.68 -8.98 27.73
N SER A 54 7.97 -9.53 26.73
CA SER A 54 6.84 -8.87 26.09
C SER A 54 5.54 -9.20 26.83
N PRO A 55 4.60 -8.27 27.04
CA PRO A 55 3.34 -8.57 27.72
C PRO A 55 2.44 -9.55 26.95
N ASP A 56 2.57 -9.60 25.64
CA ASP A 56 1.82 -10.49 24.73
C ASP A 56 2.57 -10.64 23.42
N ILE A 57 2.02 -11.43 22.48
CA ILE A 57 2.50 -11.44 21.10
C ILE A 57 2.32 -10.06 20.47
N PHE A 58 3.17 -9.72 19.49
CA PHE A 58 3.08 -8.45 18.76
C PHE A 58 3.33 -8.63 17.26
N MET A 59 2.85 -7.66 16.48
CA MET A 59 2.96 -7.67 15.02
C MET A 59 4.42 -7.59 14.57
N ASN A 60 4.79 -8.40 13.58
CA ASN A 60 6.12 -8.38 12.98
C ASN A 60 6.28 -7.24 11.96
N ILE A 61 7.53 -6.89 11.67
CA ILE A 61 7.88 -5.82 10.73
C ILE A 61 7.40 -6.10 9.30
N LEU A 62 7.38 -7.37 8.88
CA LEU A 62 6.96 -7.75 7.53
C LEU A 62 5.47 -7.46 7.31
N THR A 63 4.64 -7.71 8.32
CA THR A 63 3.22 -7.33 8.31
C THR A 63 3.06 -5.81 8.22
N THR A 64 3.82 -5.06 9.02
CA THR A 64 3.78 -3.59 8.98
C THR A 64 4.17 -3.05 7.61
N ASN A 65 5.24 -3.58 6.98
CA ASN A 65 5.61 -3.24 5.61
C ASN A 65 4.48 -3.51 4.61
N GLY A 66 3.84 -4.67 4.72
CA GLY A 66 2.70 -5.04 3.88
C GLY A 66 1.52 -4.09 4.05
N LEU A 67 1.17 -3.70 5.28
CA LEU A 67 0.09 -2.74 5.56
C LEU A 67 0.41 -1.34 5.04
N VAL A 68 1.65 -0.88 5.17
CA VAL A 68 2.12 0.38 4.58
C VAL A 68 2.03 0.36 3.06
N GLY A 69 2.48 -0.72 2.43
CA GLY A 69 2.35 -0.91 0.98
C GLY A 69 0.89 -0.90 0.52
N ARG A 70 0.02 -1.65 1.21
CA ARG A 70 -1.42 -1.69 0.97
C ARG A 70 -2.05 -0.30 1.11
N TYR A 71 -1.76 0.43 2.19
CA TYR A 71 -2.28 1.77 2.45
C TYR A 71 -2.08 2.71 1.26
N VAL A 72 -0.86 2.72 0.73
CA VAL A 72 -0.50 3.58 -0.39
C VAL A 72 -1.09 3.09 -1.73
N THR A 73 -1.06 1.78 -1.98
CA THR A 73 -1.58 1.22 -3.24
C THR A 73 -3.11 1.20 -3.31
N ASP A 74 -3.82 1.07 -2.19
CA ASP A 74 -5.28 1.21 -2.14
C ASP A 74 -5.72 2.63 -2.52
N TRP A 75 -4.95 3.66 -2.16
CA TRP A 75 -5.17 5.04 -2.56
C TRP A 75 -4.77 5.31 -4.02
N ALA A 76 -3.58 4.88 -4.40
CA ALA A 76 -3.02 5.17 -5.73
C ALA A 76 -3.67 4.36 -6.86
N GLY A 77 -4.24 3.19 -6.54
CA GLY A 77 -4.90 2.29 -7.48
C GLY A 77 -3.96 1.31 -8.18
N PRO A 78 -4.53 0.38 -8.98
CA PRO A 78 -3.83 -0.81 -9.47
C PRO A 78 -2.70 -0.56 -10.49
N ASN A 79 -2.64 0.61 -11.11
CA ASN A 79 -1.57 0.94 -12.06
C ASN A 79 -0.41 1.71 -11.42
N ALA A 80 -0.46 1.97 -10.11
CA ALA A 80 0.65 2.57 -9.39
C ALA A 80 1.80 1.56 -9.26
N LEU A 81 3.02 2.01 -9.49
CA LEU A 81 4.21 1.19 -9.34
C LEU A 81 4.94 1.58 -8.04
N LEU A 82 4.92 0.69 -7.06
CA LEU A 82 5.66 0.87 -5.81
C LEU A 82 7.17 0.78 -6.09
N LYS A 83 7.92 1.84 -5.78
CA LYS A 83 9.36 1.95 -6.02
C LYS A 83 10.18 1.67 -4.77
N ALA A 84 9.77 2.24 -3.64
CA ALA A 84 10.49 2.07 -2.38
C ALA A 84 9.56 2.23 -1.18
N VAL A 85 9.83 1.45 -0.13
CA VAL A 85 9.25 1.59 1.20
C VAL A 85 10.41 1.73 2.18
N ARG A 86 10.42 2.81 2.95
CA ARG A 86 11.42 3.06 3.99
C ARG A 86 10.68 3.39 5.27
N ILE A 87 10.73 2.48 6.23
CA ILE A 87 10.05 2.63 7.51
C ILE A 87 10.99 2.43 8.68
N ARG A 88 10.61 3.00 9.81
CA ARG A 88 11.18 2.73 11.13
C ARG A 88 10.04 2.40 12.08
N LEU A 89 10.20 1.33 12.86
CA LEU A 89 9.26 0.94 13.90
C LEU A 89 9.58 1.63 15.23
N GLY A 90 8.53 1.87 16.00
CA GLY A 90 8.55 2.41 17.36
C GLY A 90 7.74 1.52 18.31
N ALA A 91 6.61 2.03 18.82
CA ALA A 91 5.75 1.31 19.75
C ALA A 91 5.26 -0.04 19.17
N PRO A 92 5.23 -1.13 19.93
CA PRO A 92 4.73 -2.41 19.45
C PRO A 92 3.21 -2.37 19.21
N ASN A 93 2.75 -3.20 18.27
CA ASN A 93 1.33 -3.44 18.01
C ASN A 93 0.89 -4.72 18.70
N TYR A 94 0.14 -4.61 19.78
CA TYR A 94 -0.41 -5.73 20.55
C TYR A 94 -1.85 -6.08 20.16
N PRO A 95 -2.30 -7.33 20.41
CA PRO A 95 -3.70 -7.70 20.19
C PRO A 95 -4.67 -6.85 21.02
N GLY A 96 -5.83 -6.56 20.42
CA GLY A 96 -6.91 -5.82 21.09
C GLY A 96 -6.87 -4.30 20.88
N ASP A 97 -5.82 -3.78 20.26
CA ASP A 97 -5.68 -2.37 19.90
C ASP A 97 -6.10 -2.10 18.43
N THR A 98 -5.98 -0.85 18.01
CA THR A 98 -6.16 -0.42 16.63
C THR A 98 -4.97 0.44 16.20
N MET A 99 -4.33 0.08 15.11
CA MET A 99 -3.34 0.95 14.47
C MET A 99 -4.03 1.83 13.42
N THR A 100 -3.86 3.14 13.54
CA THR A 100 -4.35 4.11 12.56
C THR A 100 -3.21 4.64 11.72
N ILE A 101 -3.27 4.45 10.39
CA ILE A 101 -2.29 4.94 9.44
C ILE A 101 -2.81 6.20 8.78
N THR A 102 -2.00 7.26 8.78
CA THR A 102 -2.22 8.52 8.08
C THR A 102 -1.02 8.86 7.21
N GLY A 103 -1.21 9.66 6.17
CA GLY A 103 -0.11 10.06 5.28
C GLY A 103 -0.50 11.18 4.36
N ALA A 104 0.53 11.84 3.82
CA ALA A 104 0.39 12.92 2.86
C ALA A 104 1.48 12.86 1.79
N VAL A 105 1.20 13.41 0.63
CA VAL A 105 2.20 13.60 -0.43
C VAL A 105 3.20 14.67 0.00
N THR A 106 4.46 14.29 0.14
CA THR A 106 5.54 15.18 0.58
C THR A 106 6.40 15.71 -0.56
N ARG A 107 6.47 14.96 -1.67
CA ARG A 107 7.25 15.37 -2.85
C ARG A 107 6.63 14.80 -4.12
N LYS A 108 6.76 15.56 -5.19
CA LYS A 108 6.35 15.19 -6.54
C LYS A 108 7.43 15.66 -7.51
N ASP A 109 8.10 14.72 -8.18
CA ASP A 109 9.20 15.02 -9.07
C ASP A 109 9.44 13.87 -10.07
N ALA A 110 9.80 14.21 -11.31
CA ALA A 110 10.23 13.28 -12.37
C ALA A 110 9.35 12.02 -12.56
N GLY A 111 8.02 12.18 -12.46
CA GLY A 111 7.06 11.07 -12.62
C GLY A 111 6.88 10.22 -11.36
N GLU A 112 7.57 10.55 -10.27
CA GLU A 112 7.45 9.90 -8.97
C GLU A 112 6.80 10.82 -7.95
N ILE A 113 6.11 10.21 -6.99
CA ILE A 113 5.59 10.88 -5.80
C ILE A 113 6.14 10.20 -4.55
N GLU A 114 6.41 10.99 -3.52
CA GLU A 114 6.79 10.51 -2.21
C GLU A 114 5.67 10.83 -1.22
N ILE A 115 5.32 9.83 -0.42
CA ILE A 115 4.33 9.93 0.64
C ILE A 115 5.03 9.76 1.97
N GLY A 116 4.94 10.77 2.83
CA GLY A 116 5.26 10.67 4.24
C GLY A 116 4.08 10.06 4.98
N LEU A 117 4.32 9.09 5.85
CA LEU A 117 3.26 8.43 6.59
C LEU A 117 3.65 8.11 8.03
N LYS A 118 2.62 7.91 8.84
CA LYS A 118 2.70 7.52 10.23
C LYS A 118 1.56 6.55 10.56
N GLY A 119 1.85 5.49 11.31
CA GLY A 119 0.86 4.61 11.92
C GLY A 119 1.02 4.65 13.43
N SER A 120 -0.05 4.92 14.17
CA SER A 120 -0.03 5.07 15.62
C SER A 120 -1.07 4.17 16.27
N ASN A 121 -0.82 3.77 17.51
CA ASN A 121 -1.72 3.05 18.39
C ASN A 121 -1.80 3.75 19.76
N HIS A 122 -2.43 3.15 20.78
CA HIS A 122 -2.54 3.76 22.11
C HIS A 122 -1.19 3.95 22.82
N LEU A 123 -0.15 3.20 22.44
CA LEU A 123 1.20 3.31 23.00
C LEU A 123 2.06 4.40 22.29
N GLY A 124 1.60 4.91 21.16
CA GLY A 124 2.30 5.93 20.38
C GLY A 124 2.55 5.53 18.92
N ASP A 125 3.57 6.12 18.32
CA ASP A 125 3.89 5.87 16.92
C ASP A 125 4.52 4.48 16.75
N HIS A 126 3.77 3.58 16.09
CA HIS A 126 4.25 2.24 15.73
C HIS A 126 5.18 2.27 14.53
N VAL A 127 4.82 3.05 13.51
CA VAL A 127 5.58 3.15 12.26
C VAL A 127 5.60 4.59 11.76
N ILE A 128 6.77 5.03 11.32
CA ILE A 128 6.95 6.27 10.56
C ILE A 128 7.81 5.97 9.36
N GLY A 129 7.57 6.66 8.24
CA GLY A 129 8.39 6.44 7.07
C GLY A 129 7.93 7.16 5.82
N THR A 130 8.55 6.78 4.71
CA THR A 130 8.23 7.29 3.39
C THR A 130 8.04 6.16 2.39
N VAL A 131 7.15 6.38 1.44
CA VAL A 131 6.91 5.49 0.30
C VAL A 131 7.07 6.28 -0.98
N VAL A 132 7.83 5.74 -1.92
CA VAL A 132 7.95 6.31 -3.27
C VAL A 132 7.22 5.41 -4.25
N LEU A 133 6.40 6.01 -5.08
CA LEU A 133 5.69 5.32 -6.16
C LEU A 133 5.68 6.16 -7.44
N ALA A 134 5.57 5.48 -8.58
CA ALA A 134 5.29 6.12 -9.87
C ALA A 134 3.82 5.90 -10.23
N LEU A 135 3.19 6.96 -10.71
CA LEU A 135 1.83 6.94 -11.23
C LEU A 135 1.83 6.95 -12.76
N PRO A 136 0.78 6.39 -13.40
CA PRO A 136 0.67 6.47 -14.86
C PRO A 136 0.51 7.92 -15.29
N ASP A 137 1.16 8.27 -16.39
CA ASP A 137 1.00 9.56 -17.04
C ASP A 137 -0.43 9.77 -17.54
N THR A 138 -0.86 11.03 -17.59
CA THR A 138 -2.08 11.39 -18.30
C THR A 138 -1.86 11.15 -19.80
N PRO A 139 -2.74 10.38 -20.49
CA PRO A 139 -2.59 10.17 -21.93
C PRO A 139 -2.62 11.52 -22.66
N THR A 140 -1.47 11.96 -23.14
CA THR A 140 -1.44 13.09 -24.06
C THR A 140 -2.31 12.75 -25.26
N GLY A 141 -3.13 13.69 -25.76
CA GLY A 141 -4.13 13.46 -26.82
C GLY A 141 -3.63 12.74 -28.08
N ALA A 142 -2.30 12.67 -28.30
CA ALA A 142 -1.65 11.87 -29.33
C ALA A 142 -1.66 10.36 -29.05
N ALA A 143 -1.58 9.95 -27.79
CA ALA A 143 -1.62 8.52 -27.38
C ALA A 143 -3.05 7.98 -27.38
N ALA A 144 -4.03 8.80 -27.01
CA ALA A 144 -5.45 8.46 -27.09
C ALA A 144 -5.89 8.23 -28.54
N LYS A 145 -5.46 9.09 -29.47
CA LYS A 145 -5.73 8.93 -30.91
C LYS A 145 -5.10 7.69 -31.57
N LYS A 146 -3.97 7.17 -30.99
CA LYS A 146 -3.35 5.94 -31.48
C LYS A 146 -4.09 4.67 -30.99
N LYS A 147 -4.66 4.67 -29.79
CA LYS A 147 -5.48 3.54 -29.29
C LYS A 147 -6.80 3.42 -30.05
N ASP A 148 -7.49 4.53 -30.28
CA ASP A 148 -8.74 4.55 -31.07
C ASP A 148 -8.54 4.13 -32.53
N LYS A 149 -7.43 4.53 -33.16
CA LYS A 149 -7.12 4.07 -34.53
C LYS A 149 -6.78 2.61 -34.63
N LYS A 150 -6.21 2.01 -33.56
CA LYS A 150 -5.83 0.59 -33.51
C LYS A 150 -7.04 -0.32 -33.23
N SER A 151 -8.01 0.13 -32.42
CA SER A 151 -9.28 -0.58 -32.18
C SER A 151 -10.15 -0.57 -33.46
N LYS A 152 -10.38 0.60 -34.06
CA LYS A 152 -11.15 0.73 -35.32
C LYS A 152 -10.55 -0.04 -36.52
N LYS A 153 -9.21 -0.28 -36.49
CA LYS A 153 -8.55 -1.08 -37.54
C LYS A 153 -8.69 -2.59 -37.32
N LYS A 154 -8.86 -3.02 -36.04
CA LYS A 154 -9.15 -4.42 -35.68
C LYS A 154 -10.60 -4.79 -36.04
N ASP A 155 -11.55 -3.92 -35.73
CA ASP A 155 -12.98 -4.15 -36.04
C ASP A 155 -13.27 -4.22 -37.54
N LYS A 156 -12.63 -3.34 -38.34
CA LYS A 156 -12.72 -3.40 -39.81
C LYS A 156 -12.09 -4.66 -40.41
N LYS A 157 -11.09 -5.27 -39.75
CA LYS A 157 -10.43 -6.49 -40.24
C LYS A 157 -11.20 -7.76 -39.87
N SER A 158 -11.95 -7.77 -38.74
CA SER A 158 -12.85 -8.87 -38.37
C SER A 158 -14.12 -8.91 -39.25
N GLN A 159 -14.71 -7.74 -39.58
CA GLN A 159 -15.87 -7.68 -40.46
C GLN A 159 -15.56 -8.07 -41.93
N LYS A 160 -14.31 -7.94 -42.37
CA LYS A 160 -13.90 -8.35 -43.74
C LYS A 160 -13.59 -9.85 -43.86
N LYS A 161 -13.36 -10.57 -42.75
CA LYS A 161 -13.14 -12.03 -42.73
C LYS A 161 -14.43 -12.84 -42.59
N GLY A 162 -15.55 -12.23 -42.24
CA GLY A 162 -16.84 -12.90 -42.09
C GLY A 162 -17.74 -12.82 -43.35
N ARG A 163 -17.23 -12.33 -44.45
CA ARG A 163 -17.95 -12.20 -45.74
C ARG A 163 -17.25 -12.92 -46.91
N LYS A 164 -16.65 -14.08 -46.62
CA LYS A 164 -16.23 -15.05 -47.66
C LYS A 164 -16.78 -16.41 -47.33
#